data_0bef21919a85337250e0660df2923cef
#
_entry.id   0bef21919a85337250e0660df2923cef
#
_cell.length_a   1.000
_cell.length_b   1.000
_cell.length_c   1.000
_cell.angle_alpha   90.00
_cell.angle_beta   90.00
_cell.angle_gamma   90.00
#
_symmetry.space_group_name_H-M   'P 1'
#
loop_
_entity.id
_entity.type
_entity.pdbx_description
1 polymer ?
#
loop_
_entity_poly.entity_id
_entity_poly.type
_entity_poly.pdbx_seq_one_letter_code
_entity_poly.pdbx_strand_id
1 'polypeptide(L)'
;MEKLKEKINKGAHNLIYPFDQIPSPGKMLKVADGVYWVRMSLPFALNHINLWVLEDGDEWVIVDTGVASAEIKSNWRKCFSEDMESRKVNKVIVTHLHPDHVGLAGWISRKFSAPLYMSRSEYLMCRVLVGDTGREAPDEGMDLYRGAGFNKVQLDSYAERFGGFGRAVSKLPDNYRRLRDREIIKIGKYDWEVVIGSGHCPEHVCLYSKQLKLLISGDQVLPKISSNVSVFPTEPLS
;
A
#
# COMPACT_ATOMS: atom_id res chain seq x y z
N MET A 1 7.07 -21.00 -26.11
CA MET A 1 7.19 -21.56 -24.74
C MET A 1 8.62 -21.89 -24.32
N GLU A 2 9.55 -22.11 -25.23
CA GLU A 2 10.96 -22.43 -24.92
C GLU A 2 11.79 -21.23 -24.45
N LYS A 3 11.52 -20.02 -24.94
CA LYS A 3 12.25 -18.80 -24.52
C LYS A 3 11.93 -18.26 -23.13
N LEU A 4 10.86 -18.75 -22.47
CA LEU A 4 10.53 -18.39 -21.08
C LEU A 4 11.37 -19.15 -20.06
N LYS A 5 12.04 -20.24 -20.46
CA LYS A 5 12.83 -21.10 -19.56
C LYS A 5 14.23 -20.60 -19.29
N GLU A 6 14.75 -19.64 -20.05
CA GLU A 6 16.18 -19.22 -19.94
C GLU A 6 16.45 -18.02 -19.03
N LYS A 7 15.44 -17.34 -18.50
CA LYS A 7 15.64 -16.26 -17.53
C LYS A 7 15.32 -16.67 -16.09
N ILE A 8 15.81 -17.83 -15.67
CA ILE A 8 15.89 -18.14 -14.24
C ILE A 8 17.07 -17.34 -13.70
N ASN A 9 16.80 -16.17 -13.16
CA ASN A 9 17.80 -15.42 -12.40
C ASN A 9 18.09 -16.24 -11.14
N LYS A 10 19.26 -16.88 -11.09
CA LYS A 10 19.75 -17.72 -9.99
C LYS A 10 20.10 -16.85 -8.77
N GLY A 11 19.14 -16.13 -8.25
CA GLY A 11 19.14 -15.64 -6.88
C GLY A 11 18.78 -16.79 -5.94
N ALA A 12 19.05 -16.67 -4.66
CA ALA A 12 18.85 -17.69 -3.62
C ALA A 12 17.41 -18.23 -3.48
N HIS A 13 16.49 -17.73 -4.29
CA HIS A 13 15.09 -18.13 -4.37
C HIS A 13 14.76 -18.41 -5.83
N ASN A 14 14.16 -19.56 -6.12
CA ASN A 14 13.71 -19.97 -7.46
C ASN A 14 12.50 -19.13 -7.94
N LEU A 15 12.53 -17.81 -7.76
CA LEU A 15 11.49 -16.89 -8.18
C LEU A 15 11.62 -16.55 -9.66
N ILE A 16 10.50 -16.57 -10.35
CA ILE A 16 10.39 -16.17 -11.76
C ILE A 16 9.75 -14.78 -11.81
N TYR A 17 10.41 -13.86 -12.52
CA TYR A 17 9.87 -12.54 -12.81
C TYR A 17 9.32 -12.55 -14.23
N PRO A 18 7.98 -12.71 -14.42
CA PRO A 18 7.42 -13.01 -15.73
C PRO A 18 7.36 -11.80 -16.67
N PHE A 19 7.59 -10.59 -16.16
CA PHE A 19 7.47 -9.36 -16.94
C PHE A 19 8.84 -8.71 -17.15
N ASP A 20 9.22 -8.55 -18.42
CA ASP A 20 10.44 -7.83 -18.83
C ASP A 20 10.23 -6.30 -18.81
N GLN A 21 8.99 -5.85 -18.95
CA GLN A 21 8.65 -4.44 -18.97
C GLN A 21 8.16 -3.97 -17.59
N ILE A 22 8.52 -2.75 -17.26
CA ILE A 22 8.07 -2.04 -16.06
C ILE A 22 7.13 -0.93 -16.54
N PRO A 23 5.94 -0.75 -15.94
CA PRO A 23 5.05 0.34 -16.34
C PRO A 23 5.72 1.69 -16.07
N SER A 24 5.67 2.57 -17.06
CA SER A 24 6.13 3.95 -16.91
C SER A 24 5.22 4.72 -15.95
N PRO A 25 5.71 5.78 -15.28
CA PRO A 25 4.87 6.60 -14.40
C PRO A 25 3.59 7.07 -15.09
N GLY A 26 2.44 6.82 -14.44
CA GLY A 26 1.13 7.17 -14.98
C GLY A 26 0.62 6.22 -16.07
N LYS A 27 1.19 5.02 -16.20
CA LYS A 27 0.76 3.96 -17.11
C LYS A 27 0.46 2.67 -16.37
N MET A 28 -0.40 1.85 -16.97
CA MET A 28 -0.78 0.53 -16.47
C MET A 28 -0.20 -0.57 -17.36
N LEU A 29 0.23 -1.68 -16.75
CA LEU A 29 0.65 -2.89 -17.45
C LEU A 29 -0.28 -4.04 -17.06
N LYS A 30 -0.97 -4.65 -18.01
CA LYS A 30 -1.80 -5.83 -17.76
C LYS A 30 -0.92 -7.01 -17.35
N VAL A 31 -1.15 -7.57 -16.17
CA VAL A 31 -0.37 -8.69 -15.62
C VAL A 31 -1.18 -9.99 -15.53
N ALA A 32 -2.50 -9.87 -15.43
CA ALA A 32 -3.42 -10.99 -15.50
C ALA A 32 -4.76 -10.50 -16.07
N ASP A 33 -5.71 -11.39 -16.25
CA ASP A 33 -7.03 -11.00 -16.75
C ASP A 33 -7.74 -10.12 -15.71
N GLY A 34 -8.06 -8.88 -16.12
CA GLY A 34 -8.65 -7.84 -15.25
C GLY A 34 -7.71 -7.30 -14.18
N VAL A 35 -6.39 -7.56 -14.22
CA VAL A 35 -5.42 -7.09 -13.22
C VAL A 35 -4.29 -6.32 -13.89
N TYR A 36 -4.05 -5.11 -13.43
CA TYR A 36 -3.06 -4.19 -13.97
C TYR A 36 -2.10 -3.72 -12.89
N TRP A 37 -0.83 -3.70 -13.22
CA TRP A 37 0.25 -3.16 -12.42
C TRP A 37 0.47 -1.69 -12.74
N VAL A 38 0.56 -0.87 -11.70
CA VAL A 38 0.96 0.53 -11.75
C VAL A 38 2.21 0.68 -10.88
N ARG A 39 3.18 1.45 -11.35
CA ARG A 39 4.38 1.72 -10.58
C ARG A 39 4.53 3.23 -10.37
N MET A 40 4.73 3.63 -9.12
CA MET A 40 4.91 5.01 -8.73
C MET A 40 6.27 5.22 -8.07
N SER A 41 6.85 6.40 -8.24
CA SER A 41 8.13 6.77 -7.62
C SER A 41 7.98 7.00 -6.12
N LEU A 42 9.05 6.73 -5.37
CA LEU A 42 9.16 7.08 -3.95
C LEU A 42 10.44 7.90 -3.74
N PRO A 43 10.41 8.91 -2.85
CA PRO A 43 11.56 9.73 -2.52
C PRO A 43 12.47 9.10 -1.45
N PHE A 44 12.59 7.77 -1.44
CA PHE A 44 13.31 6.99 -0.43
C PHE A 44 14.37 6.09 -1.07
N ALA A 45 15.14 5.36 -0.25
CA ALA A 45 16.08 4.36 -0.74
C ALA A 45 15.36 3.26 -1.57
N LEU A 46 14.18 2.84 -1.15
CA LEU A 46 13.23 2.12 -1.99
C LEU A 46 12.56 3.13 -2.92
N ASN A 47 13.00 3.21 -4.16
CA ASN A 47 12.64 4.29 -5.09
C ASN A 47 11.28 4.14 -5.80
N HIS A 48 10.50 3.11 -5.48
CA HIS A 48 9.21 2.85 -6.10
C HIS A 48 8.28 2.01 -5.23
N ILE A 49 7.00 2.13 -5.51
CA ILE A 49 5.93 1.28 -4.98
C ILE A 49 5.13 0.67 -6.12
N ASN A 50 4.70 -0.58 -5.96
CA ASN A 50 3.82 -1.28 -6.89
C ASN A 50 2.39 -1.21 -6.38
N LEU A 51 1.49 -0.73 -7.22
CA LEU A 51 0.08 -0.52 -6.96
C LEU A 51 -0.73 -1.31 -7.98
N TRP A 52 -2.00 -1.55 -7.70
CA TRP A 52 -2.82 -2.40 -8.55
C TRP A 52 -4.12 -1.72 -8.93
N VAL A 53 -4.56 -1.95 -10.16
CA VAL A 53 -5.86 -1.54 -10.69
C VAL A 53 -6.56 -2.78 -11.21
N LEU A 54 -7.80 -3.00 -10.77
CA LEU A 54 -8.58 -4.19 -11.10
C LEU A 54 -9.85 -3.79 -11.85
N GLU A 55 -10.19 -4.53 -12.91
CA GLU A 55 -11.45 -4.34 -13.62
C GLU A 55 -12.65 -4.84 -12.78
N ASP A 56 -13.69 -4.02 -12.66
CA ASP A 56 -14.94 -4.35 -11.97
C ASP A 56 -16.14 -4.01 -12.86
N GLY A 57 -16.33 -4.79 -13.92
CA GLY A 57 -17.26 -4.48 -15.00
C GLY A 57 -16.81 -3.24 -15.78
N ASP A 58 -17.67 -2.23 -15.86
CA ASP A 58 -17.36 -0.96 -16.51
C ASP A 58 -16.65 0.04 -15.59
N GLU A 59 -16.27 -0.37 -14.39
CA GLU A 59 -15.63 0.45 -13.37
C GLU A 59 -14.29 -0.14 -12.95
N TRP A 60 -13.59 0.53 -12.04
CA TRP A 60 -12.27 0.15 -11.56
C TRP A 60 -12.22 0.05 -10.04
N VAL A 61 -11.43 -0.87 -9.55
CA VAL A 61 -10.98 -0.94 -8.15
C VAL A 61 -9.50 -0.60 -8.09
N ILE A 62 -9.11 0.28 -7.17
CA ILE A 62 -7.70 0.60 -6.93
C ILE A 62 -7.28 -0.05 -5.63
N VAL A 63 -6.14 -0.76 -5.65
CA VAL A 63 -5.51 -1.34 -4.47
C VAL A 63 -4.18 -0.64 -4.24
N ASP A 64 -4.10 0.08 -3.13
CA ASP A 64 -3.06 1.03 -2.73
C ASP A 64 -2.91 2.24 -3.65
N THR A 65 -2.36 3.34 -3.15
CA THR A 65 -2.55 4.64 -3.80
C THR A 65 -1.28 5.48 -3.97
N GLY A 66 -0.18 5.10 -3.33
CA GLY A 66 1.06 5.87 -3.33
C GLY A 66 1.05 7.05 -2.34
N VAL A 67 2.20 7.64 -2.14
CA VAL A 67 2.42 8.80 -1.25
C VAL A 67 1.63 10.03 -1.73
N ALA A 68 1.13 10.84 -0.81
CA ALA A 68 0.43 12.09 -1.12
C ALA A 68 1.40 13.18 -1.61
N SER A 69 1.83 13.09 -2.86
CA SER A 69 2.66 14.06 -3.54
C SER A 69 1.99 14.63 -4.80
N ALA A 70 2.50 15.77 -5.27
CA ALA A 70 2.03 16.38 -6.52
C ALA A 70 2.34 15.50 -7.73
N GLU A 71 3.51 14.85 -7.73
CA GLU A 71 3.96 13.94 -8.79
C GLU A 71 3.04 12.72 -8.89
N ILE A 72 2.79 12.02 -7.77
CA ILE A 72 1.93 10.83 -7.76
C ILE A 72 0.49 11.18 -8.14
N LYS A 73 -0.02 12.33 -7.70
CA LYS A 73 -1.33 12.83 -8.16
C LYS A 73 -1.37 13.08 -9.68
N SER A 74 -0.28 13.60 -10.25
CA SER A 74 -0.16 13.82 -11.69
C SER A 74 -0.18 12.50 -12.45
N ASN A 75 0.59 11.50 -11.97
CA ASN A 75 0.64 10.17 -12.54
C ASN A 75 -0.72 9.47 -12.50
N TRP A 76 -1.45 9.58 -11.37
CA TRP A 76 -2.82 9.07 -11.29
C TRP A 76 -3.78 9.76 -12.24
N ARG A 77 -3.70 11.11 -12.40
CA ARG A 77 -4.54 11.83 -13.38
C ARG A 77 -4.33 11.31 -14.79
N LYS A 78 -3.07 11.01 -15.15
CA LYS A 78 -2.73 10.43 -16.43
C LYS A 78 -3.30 9.01 -16.58
N CYS A 79 -3.13 8.13 -15.59
CA CYS A 79 -3.79 6.82 -15.56
C CYS A 79 -5.29 6.93 -15.77
N PHE A 80 -5.96 7.82 -15.03
CA PHE A 80 -7.41 8.00 -15.11
C PHE A 80 -7.90 8.43 -16.50
N SER A 81 -7.17 9.34 -17.16
CA SER A 81 -7.58 9.87 -18.46
C SER A 81 -7.22 8.98 -19.64
N GLU A 82 -6.09 8.28 -19.57
CA GLU A 82 -5.56 7.51 -20.68
C GLU A 82 -5.90 6.03 -20.57
N ASP A 83 -5.32 5.34 -19.60
CA ASP A 83 -5.39 3.88 -19.51
C ASP A 83 -6.71 3.38 -18.89
N MET A 84 -7.30 4.15 -17.96
CA MET A 84 -8.60 3.84 -17.36
C MET A 84 -9.78 4.45 -18.14
N GLU A 85 -9.52 5.12 -19.27
CA GLU A 85 -10.54 5.68 -20.18
C GLU A 85 -11.57 6.58 -19.49
N SER A 86 -11.16 7.28 -18.44
CA SER A 86 -12.03 8.11 -17.59
C SER A 86 -13.21 7.37 -16.94
N ARG A 87 -13.20 6.03 -16.95
CA ARG A 87 -14.21 5.23 -16.24
C ARG A 87 -14.12 5.45 -14.73
N LYS A 88 -15.19 5.21 -14.01
CA LYS A 88 -15.27 5.43 -12.57
C LYS A 88 -14.40 4.45 -11.79
N VAL A 89 -13.89 4.91 -10.65
CA VAL A 89 -13.39 4.04 -9.58
C VAL A 89 -14.53 3.81 -8.60
N ASN A 90 -14.89 2.56 -8.33
CA ASN A 90 -15.99 2.20 -7.44
C ASN A 90 -15.55 1.71 -6.06
N LYS A 91 -14.27 1.37 -5.91
CA LYS A 91 -13.67 0.97 -4.62
C LYS A 91 -12.22 1.44 -4.55
N VAL A 92 -11.79 1.89 -3.38
CA VAL A 92 -10.38 2.09 -3.02
C VAL A 92 -10.08 1.14 -1.87
N ILE A 93 -9.23 0.15 -2.12
CA ILE A 93 -8.77 -0.81 -1.12
C ILE A 93 -7.36 -0.40 -0.71
N VAL A 94 -7.10 -0.39 0.58
CA VAL A 94 -5.76 -0.10 1.11
C VAL A 94 -5.29 -1.29 1.93
N THR A 95 -4.11 -1.81 1.60
CA THR A 95 -3.55 -2.98 2.26
C THR A 95 -3.17 -2.67 3.71
N HIS A 96 -2.56 -1.51 3.95
CA HIS A 96 -2.14 -1.09 5.28
C HIS A 96 -1.89 0.44 5.34
N LEU A 97 -1.59 0.93 6.54
CA LEU A 97 -1.57 2.35 6.86
C LEU A 97 -0.35 3.13 6.33
N HIS A 98 0.72 2.48 5.87
CA HIS A 98 1.94 3.20 5.48
C HIS A 98 1.68 4.23 4.37
N PRO A 99 2.36 5.40 4.40
CA PRO A 99 2.03 6.51 3.51
C PRO A 99 2.16 6.21 2.03
N ASP A 100 3.04 5.31 1.63
CA ASP A 100 3.24 4.87 0.25
C ASP A 100 2.13 3.93 -0.26
N HIS A 101 1.26 3.47 0.63
CA HIS A 101 0.05 2.71 0.31
C HIS A 101 -1.22 3.54 0.49
N VAL A 102 -1.41 4.16 1.66
CA VAL A 102 -2.63 4.91 2.00
C VAL A 102 -2.65 6.36 1.52
N GLY A 103 -1.50 6.90 1.13
CA GLY A 103 -1.28 8.35 1.02
C GLY A 103 -2.32 9.10 0.18
N LEU A 104 -2.70 8.60 -0.97
CA LEU A 104 -3.71 9.25 -1.82
C LEU A 104 -5.11 8.63 -1.73
N ALA A 105 -5.35 7.67 -0.82
CA ALA A 105 -6.64 6.99 -0.70
C ALA A 105 -7.80 7.97 -0.50
N GLY A 106 -7.65 8.93 0.41
CA GLY A 106 -8.69 9.94 0.64
C GLY A 106 -8.92 10.88 -0.53
N TRP A 107 -7.87 11.20 -1.30
CA TRP A 107 -8.00 12.02 -2.50
C TRP A 107 -8.75 11.28 -3.62
N ILE A 108 -8.40 10.00 -3.88
CA ILE A 108 -9.07 9.17 -4.90
C ILE A 108 -10.52 8.91 -4.49
N SER A 109 -10.77 8.54 -3.23
CA SER A 109 -12.12 8.33 -2.69
C SER A 109 -13.02 9.54 -2.92
N ARG A 110 -12.54 10.75 -2.62
CA ARG A 110 -13.34 11.98 -2.87
C ARG A 110 -13.53 12.27 -4.34
N LYS A 111 -12.49 12.07 -5.16
CA LYS A 111 -12.57 12.34 -6.61
C LYS A 111 -13.66 11.52 -7.28
N PHE A 112 -13.83 10.26 -6.90
CA PHE A 112 -14.77 9.34 -7.53
C PHE A 112 -16.02 9.03 -6.68
N SER A 113 -16.10 9.61 -5.47
CA SER A 113 -17.11 9.23 -4.47
C SER A 113 -17.06 7.73 -4.15
N ALA A 114 -15.87 7.14 -4.23
CA ALA A 114 -15.63 5.72 -4.02
C ALA A 114 -15.43 5.42 -2.53
N PRO A 115 -16.07 4.39 -1.96
CA PRO A 115 -15.83 3.97 -0.59
C PRO A 115 -14.40 3.48 -0.40
N LEU A 116 -13.82 3.81 0.76
CA LEU A 116 -12.54 3.31 1.22
C LEU A 116 -12.74 1.97 1.94
N TYR A 117 -11.93 0.97 1.57
CA TYR A 117 -11.89 -0.34 2.22
C TYR A 117 -10.55 -0.52 2.92
N MET A 118 -10.56 -0.81 4.22
CA MET A 118 -9.37 -1.09 5.05
C MET A 118 -9.73 -2.06 6.16
N SER A 119 -8.74 -2.69 6.77
CA SER A 119 -8.91 -3.36 8.06
C SER A 119 -9.14 -2.33 9.18
N ARG A 120 -9.59 -2.78 10.34
CA ARG A 120 -9.98 -1.86 11.43
C ARG A 120 -8.78 -1.16 12.03
N SER A 121 -7.78 -1.92 12.41
CA SER A 121 -6.60 -1.38 13.09
C SER A 121 -5.84 -0.41 12.19
N GLU A 122 -5.69 -0.75 10.90
CA GLU A 122 -5.02 0.11 9.93
C GLU A 122 -5.73 1.46 9.74
N TYR A 123 -7.07 1.43 9.59
CA TYR A 123 -7.83 2.67 9.45
C TYR A 123 -7.75 3.55 10.70
N LEU A 124 -7.98 2.96 11.89
CA LEU A 124 -8.00 3.73 13.14
C LEU A 124 -6.60 4.25 13.48
N MET A 125 -5.56 3.44 13.34
CA MET A 125 -4.18 3.85 13.59
C MET A 125 -3.73 4.93 12.60
N CYS A 126 -4.06 4.80 11.32
CA CYS A 126 -3.81 5.84 10.34
C CYS A 126 -4.46 7.17 10.74
N ARG A 127 -5.71 7.15 11.21
CA ARG A 127 -6.40 8.37 11.69
C ARG A 127 -5.73 9.00 12.90
N VAL A 128 -5.25 8.18 13.83
CA VAL A 128 -4.49 8.67 15.01
C VAL A 128 -3.21 9.34 14.56
N LEU A 129 -2.40 8.66 13.73
CA LEU A 129 -1.13 9.20 13.23
C LEU A 129 -1.29 10.48 12.38
N VAL A 130 -2.37 10.56 11.60
CA VAL A 130 -2.72 11.80 10.87
C VAL A 130 -3.14 12.91 11.84
N GLY A 131 -3.89 12.56 12.89
CA GLY A 131 -4.30 13.50 13.95
C GLY A 131 -3.12 14.06 14.77
N ASP A 132 -2.08 13.25 14.91
CA ASP A 132 -0.83 13.63 15.59
C ASP A 132 0.12 14.47 14.74
N THR A 133 -0.30 14.90 13.55
CA THR A 133 0.55 15.71 12.66
C THR A 133 0.94 17.03 13.33
N GLY A 134 2.24 17.23 13.46
CA GLY A 134 2.82 18.43 14.09
C GLY A 134 2.99 18.32 15.61
N ARG A 135 2.63 17.21 16.24
CA ARG A 135 2.96 16.95 17.65
C ARG A 135 4.45 16.72 17.81
N GLU A 136 4.95 17.07 18.99
CA GLU A 136 6.29 16.71 19.44
C GLU A 136 6.33 15.22 19.83
N ALA A 137 7.53 14.63 19.74
CA ALA A 137 7.74 13.24 20.13
C ALA A 137 7.45 13.07 21.63
N PRO A 138 6.62 12.08 22.03
CA PRO A 138 6.31 11.84 23.43
C PRO A 138 7.52 11.25 24.18
N ASP A 139 7.60 11.54 25.46
CA ASP A 139 8.68 11.04 26.33
C ASP A 139 8.74 9.51 26.36
N GLU A 140 7.60 8.83 26.32
CA GLU A 140 7.53 7.36 26.29
C GLU A 140 8.20 6.78 25.04
N GLY A 141 8.04 7.45 23.90
CA GLY A 141 8.72 7.05 22.65
C GLY A 141 10.22 7.30 22.71
N MET A 142 10.63 8.44 23.27
CA MET A 142 12.06 8.77 23.49
C MET A 142 12.70 7.78 24.45
N ASP A 143 12.01 7.40 25.51
CA ASP A 143 12.50 6.45 26.52
C ASP A 143 12.62 5.03 25.97
N LEU A 144 11.65 4.58 25.18
CA LEU A 144 11.74 3.29 24.48
C LEU A 144 12.99 3.21 23.62
N TYR A 145 13.23 4.18 22.75
CA TYR A 145 14.38 4.16 21.86
C TYR A 145 15.70 4.38 22.59
N ARG A 146 15.72 5.16 23.67
CA ARG A 146 16.88 5.28 24.57
C ARG A 146 17.20 3.94 25.24
N GLY A 147 16.18 3.23 25.71
CA GLY A 147 16.32 1.88 26.28
C GLY A 147 16.78 0.86 25.26
N ALA A 148 16.44 1.02 23.98
CA ALA A 148 16.95 0.21 22.87
C ALA A 148 18.38 0.56 22.42
N GLY A 149 19.04 1.54 23.08
CA GLY A 149 20.42 1.91 22.80
C GLY A 149 20.62 3.01 21.76
N PHE A 150 19.58 3.75 21.40
CA PHE A 150 19.70 4.90 20.50
C PHE A 150 20.57 5.99 21.13
N ASN A 151 21.54 6.48 20.37
CA ASN A 151 22.34 7.64 20.74
C ASN A 151 21.56 8.95 20.51
N LYS A 152 22.18 10.07 20.96
CA LYS A 152 21.55 11.39 20.83
C LYS A 152 21.14 11.74 19.40
N VAL A 153 21.97 11.45 18.40
CA VAL A 153 21.70 11.78 17.00
C VAL A 153 20.47 10.99 16.47
N GLN A 154 20.36 9.73 16.87
CA GLN A 154 19.22 8.88 16.50
C GLN A 154 17.93 9.32 17.19
N LEU A 155 18.00 9.72 18.47
CA LEU A 155 16.87 10.26 19.20
C LEU A 155 16.41 11.61 18.64
N ASP A 156 17.33 12.51 18.34
CA ASP A 156 17.00 13.79 17.68
C ASP A 156 16.33 13.56 16.31
N SER A 157 16.85 12.61 15.53
CA SER A 157 16.23 12.24 14.24
C SER A 157 14.84 11.61 14.39
N TYR A 158 14.59 10.85 15.46
CA TYR A 158 13.23 10.36 15.78
C TYR A 158 12.30 11.52 16.10
N ALA A 159 12.74 12.44 16.99
CA ALA A 159 11.94 13.60 17.39
C ALA A 159 11.58 14.51 16.22
N GLU A 160 12.53 14.78 15.30
CA GLU A 160 12.30 15.59 14.11
C GLU A 160 11.28 14.98 13.13
N ARG A 161 11.25 13.64 13.04
CA ARG A 161 10.32 12.92 12.15
C ARG A 161 8.96 12.66 12.76
N PHE A 162 8.87 12.67 14.09
CA PHE A 162 7.60 12.47 14.80
C PHE A 162 6.56 13.52 14.36
N GLY A 163 5.30 13.15 14.29
CA GLY A 163 4.26 14.04 13.81
C GLY A 163 4.35 14.40 12.31
N GLY A 164 5.21 13.72 11.54
CA GLY A 164 5.35 13.93 10.09
C GLY A 164 4.39 13.12 9.22
N PHE A 165 3.76 12.08 9.77
CA PHE A 165 2.99 11.08 9.04
C PHE A 165 1.88 11.71 8.16
N GLY A 166 1.06 12.58 8.71
CA GLY A 166 -0.06 13.19 7.98
C GLY A 166 0.34 14.13 6.85
N ARG A 167 1.62 14.56 6.77
CA ARG A 167 2.12 15.34 5.63
C ARG A 167 2.19 14.53 4.35
N ALA A 168 2.30 13.20 4.48
CA ALA A 168 2.40 12.25 3.38
C ALA A 168 1.07 11.53 3.07
N VAL A 169 -0.03 11.90 3.77
CA VAL A 169 -1.35 11.25 3.65
C VAL A 169 -2.44 12.30 3.41
N SER A 170 -3.22 12.12 2.36
CA SER A 170 -4.40 12.93 2.10
C SER A 170 -5.50 12.58 3.11
N LYS A 171 -6.24 13.57 3.63
CA LYS A 171 -7.31 13.34 4.60
C LYS A 171 -8.19 12.15 4.17
N LEU A 172 -8.28 11.12 5.02
CA LEU A 172 -9.15 9.97 4.78
C LEU A 172 -10.63 10.36 4.88
N PRO A 173 -11.54 9.60 4.24
CA PRO A 173 -12.97 9.68 4.54
C PRO A 173 -13.24 9.40 6.01
N ASP A 174 -14.28 10.02 6.58
CA ASP A 174 -14.66 9.81 7.99
C ASP A 174 -15.36 8.47 8.23
N ASN A 175 -15.70 7.76 7.16
CA ASN A 175 -16.21 6.40 7.17
C ASN A 175 -15.41 5.51 6.22
N TYR A 176 -15.46 4.21 6.45
CA TYR A 176 -14.83 3.21 5.62
C TYR A 176 -15.62 1.89 5.64
N ARG A 177 -15.34 1.01 4.70
CA ARG A 177 -15.83 -0.37 4.68
C ARG A 177 -14.75 -1.26 5.28
N ARG A 178 -15.09 -1.89 6.41
CA ARG A 178 -14.13 -2.77 7.09
C ARG A 178 -13.93 -4.05 6.30
N LEU A 179 -12.66 -4.37 6.02
CA LEU A 179 -12.23 -5.69 5.58
C LEU A 179 -11.98 -6.61 6.78
N ARG A 180 -12.37 -7.88 6.64
CA ARG A 180 -12.18 -8.91 7.68
C ARG A 180 -11.46 -10.10 7.09
N ASP A 181 -10.68 -10.77 7.91
CA ASP A 181 -10.03 -12.02 7.51
C ASP A 181 -11.05 -13.02 6.98
N ARG A 182 -10.69 -13.75 5.92
CA ARG A 182 -11.53 -14.71 5.20
C ARG A 182 -12.76 -14.13 4.50
N GLU A 183 -12.98 -12.83 4.53
CA GLU A 183 -14.04 -12.20 3.74
C GLU A 183 -13.77 -12.35 2.24
N ILE A 184 -14.81 -12.65 1.46
CA ILE A 184 -14.71 -12.71 0.00
C ILE A 184 -15.27 -11.40 -0.57
N ILE A 185 -14.43 -10.73 -1.36
CA ILE A 185 -14.81 -9.55 -2.12
C ILE A 185 -14.90 -9.93 -3.58
N LYS A 186 -16.04 -9.69 -4.21
CA LYS A 186 -16.17 -9.84 -5.65
C LYS A 186 -15.66 -8.59 -6.35
N ILE A 187 -14.70 -8.77 -7.28
CA ILE A 187 -14.19 -7.72 -8.16
C ILE A 187 -14.24 -8.26 -9.60
N GLY A 188 -15.06 -7.64 -10.43
CA GLY A 188 -15.38 -8.14 -11.75
C GLY A 188 -15.97 -9.55 -11.70
N LYS A 189 -15.36 -10.48 -12.40
CA LYS A 189 -15.79 -11.89 -12.43
C LYS A 189 -15.08 -12.79 -11.43
N TYR A 190 -14.13 -12.24 -10.65
CA TYR A 190 -13.28 -13.00 -9.74
C TYR A 190 -13.64 -12.74 -8.27
N ASP A 191 -13.48 -13.78 -7.49
CA ASP A 191 -13.54 -13.71 -6.04
C ASP A 191 -12.14 -13.49 -5.48
N TRP A 192 -12.05 -12.54 -4.54
CA TRP A 192 -10.83 -12.19 -3.83
C TRP A 192 -11.02 -12.41 -2.33
N GLU A 193 -10.31 -13.38 -1.79
CA GLU A 193 -10.28 -13.65 -0.36
C GLU A 193 -9.37 -12.63 0.32
N VAL A 194 -9.88 -11.98 1.36
CA VAL A 194 -9.08 -11.15 2.27
C VAL A 194 -8.29 -12.06 3.19
N VAL A 195 -6.97 -11.92 3.19
CA VAL A 195 -6.07 -12.61 4.12
C VAL A 195 -5.40 -11.56 4.98
N ILE A 196 -5.62 -11.60 6.29
CA ILE A 196 -4.98 -10.68 7.24
C ILE A 196 -3.66 -11.26 7.71
N GLY A 197 -2.59 -10.50 7.51
CA GLY A 197 -1.27 -10.75 8.08
C GLY A 197 -0.96 -9.78 9.22
N SER A 198 -0.05 -10.17 10.11
CA SER A 198 0.47 -9.32 11.17
C SER A 198 2.00 -9.33 11.17
N GLY A 199 2.63 -8.35 11.83
CA GLY A 199 4.08 -8.23 11.95
C GLY A 199 4.61 -7.00 11.22
N HIS A 200 4.31 -6.81 9.92
CA HIS A 200 4.62 -5.57 9.21
C HIS A 200 3.78 -4.39 9.74
N CYS A 201 2.51 -4.67 9.97
CA CYS A 201 1.57 -3.80 10.66
C CYS A 201 0.47 -4.66 11.31
N PRO A 202 -0.42 -4.09 12.14
CA PRO A 202 -1.34 -4.89 12.98
C PRO A 202 -2.32 -5.78 12.22
N GLU A 203 -2.92 -5.29 11.13
CA GLU A 203 -3.93 -6.00 10.34
C GLU A 203 -3.70 -5.77 8.83
N HIS A 204 -2.52 -6.15 8.31
CA HIS A 204 -2.19 -6.00 6.89
C HIS A 204 -3.13 -6.84 6.02
N VAL A 205 -3.77 -6.21 5.05
CA VAL A 205 -4.66 -6.88 4.08
C VAL A 205 -3.86 -7.39 2.89
N CYS A 206 -3.96 -8.69 2.63
CA CYS A 206 -3.60 -9.30 1.34
C CYS A 206 -4.89 -9.71 0.61
N LEU A 207 -4.88 -9.71 -0.71
CA LEU A 207 -6.01 -10.15 -1.54
C LEU A 207 -5.58 -11.36 -2.37
N TYR A 208 -6.23 -12.50 -2.16
CA TYR A 208 -5.95 -13.74 -2.86
C TYR A 208 -7.11 -14.15 -3.77
N SER A 209 -6.84 -14.33 -5.05
CA SER A 209 -7.80 -14.95 -6.00
C SER A 209 -7.36 -16.35 -6.38
N LYS A 210 -8.15 -17.33 -5.95
CA LYS A 210 -7.91 -18.75 -6.28
C LYS A 210 -8.07 -19.02 -7.78
N GLN A 211 -9.03 -18.35 -8.43
CA GLN A 211 -9.28 -18.51 -9.87
C GLN A 211 -8.09 -18.02 -10.70
N LEU A 212 -7.50 -16.89 -10.34
CA LEU A 212 -6.32 -16.34 -11.01
C LEU A 212 -5.00 -16.92 -10.51
N LYS A 213 -5.00 -17.64 -9.36
CA LYS A 213 -3.79 -18.06 -8.60
C LYS A 213 -2.87 -16.87 -8.34
N LEU A 214 -3.44 -15.77 -7.90
CA LEU A 214 -2.77 -14.49 -7.74
C LEU A 214 -2.97 -13.96 -6.32
N LEU A 215 -1.89 -13.44 -5.74
CA LEU A 215 -1.88 -12.78 -4.44
C LEU A 215 -1.37 -11.35 -4.61
N ILE A 216 -2.18 -10.37 -4.20
CA ILE A 216 -1.72 -9.00 -3.94
C ILE A 216 -1.31 -8.98 -2.49
N SER A 217 -0.01 -8.99 -2.22
CA SER A 217 0.55 -9.18 -0.88
C SER A 217 0.87 -7.88 -0.15
N GLY A 218 0.82 -6.74 -0.84
CA GLY A 218 1.39 -5.51 -0.28
C GLY A 218 2.80 -5.76 0.25
N ASP A 219 3.08 -5.27 1.45
CA ASP A 219 4.37 -5.42 2.11
C ASP A 219 4.46 -6.63 3.06
N GLN A 220 3.39 -7.44 3.16
CA GLN A 220 3.39 -8.64 4.00
C GLN A 220 4.35 -9.72 3.48
N VAL A 221 4.47 -9.86 2.15
CA VAL A 221 5.40 -10.78 1.50
C VAL A 221 6.14 -10.07 0.37
N LEU A 222 7.45 -10.03 0.47
CA LEU A 222 8.33 -9.37 -0.49
C LEU A 222 9.30 -10.37 -1.12
N PRO A 223 9.60 -10.25 -2.44
CA PRO A 223 10.35 -11.27 -3.17
C PRO A 223 11.86 -11.25 -2.93
N LYS A 224 12.43 -10.12 -2.50
CA LYS A 224 13.89 -9.91 -2.40
C LYS A 224 14.39 -9.56 -1.02
N ILE A 225 13.51 -9.02 -0.19
CA ILE A 225 13.83 -8.61 1.19
C ILE A 225 12.78 -9.21 2.13
N SER A 226 13.11 -9.33 3.40
CA SER A 226 12.10 -9.62 4.42
C SER A 226 11.17 -8.42 4.59
N SER A 227 9.91 -8.67 4.92
CA SER A 227 9.03 -7.61 5.40
C SER A 227 9.64 -6.97 6.65
N ASN A 228 9.52 -5.65 6.75
CA ASN A 228 9.92 -4.95 7.97
C ASN A 228 8.94 -5.28 9.09
N VAL A 229 9.45 -5.78 10.21
CA VAL A 229 8.68 -6.02 11.43
C VAL A 229 9.12 -5.00 12.45
N SER A 230 8.18 -4.16 12.91
CA SER A 230 8.50 -3.03 13.79
C SER A 230 7.79 -3.15 15.11
N VAL A 231 8.47 -2.72 16.18
CA VAL A 231 7.86 -2.44 17.47
C VAL A 231 7.51 -0.96 17.50
N PHE A 232 6.28 -0.64 17.83
CA PHE A 232 5.81 0.74 17.89
C PHE A 232 5.87 1.25 19.33
N PRO A 233 6.31 2.51 19.58
CA PRO A 233 6.33 3.09 20.92
C PRO A 233 4.96 3.13 21.61
N THR A 234 3.88 3.13 20.80
CA THR A 234 2.49 3.10 21.30
C THR A 234 2.05 1.71 21.77
N GLU A 235 2.77 0.66 21.38
CA GLU A 235 2.46 -0.73 21.69
C GLU A 235 3.75 -1.54 21.87
N PRO A 236 4.56 -1.22 22.93
CA PRO A 236 5.94 -1.70 23.02
C PRO A 236 6.08 -3.18 23.40
N LEU A 237 5.00 -3.85 23.78
CA LEU A 237 4.99 -5.25 24.18
C LEU A 237 4.15 -6.17 23.27
N SER A 238 3.78 -5.67 22.08
CA SER A 238 3.01 -6.45 21.09
C SER A 238 3.90 -7.39 20.27
#